data_a36949f2d1aea0fbdbf4fade47fb4e71
#
_entry.id   a36949f2d1aea0fbdbf4fade47fb4e71
#
_cell.length_a   1.000
_cell.length_b   1.000
_cell.length_c   1.000
_cell.angle_alpha   90.00
_cell.angle_beta   90.00
_cell.angle_gamma   90.00
#
_symmetry.space_group_name_H-M   'P 1'
#
loop_
_entity.id
_entity.type
_entity.pdbx_description
1 polymer ?
#
loop_
_entity_poly.entity_id
_entity_poly.type
_entity_poly.pdbx_seq_one_letter_code
_entity_poly.pdbx_strand_id
1 'polypeptide(L)'
;MTDDLGLDAQPFDAAEALQKLQRGLRDLGLIERAGRFERRGVAMARAVIDGMTIRAARVKRPARNSPEWVERVLRSSADARDFVADLKKQLAQWSDRDD
;
A
#
# COMPACT_ATOMS: atom_id res chain seq x y z
N MET A 1 22.78 -0.76 23.27
CA MET A 1 22.38 -0.67 23.09
C MET A 1 22.05 -0.61 22.62
N THR A 2 22.03 -0.40 22.60
CA THR A 2 21.62 -0.13 22.23
C THR A 2 21.34 -0.16 21.73
N ASP A 3 21.33 -0.01 21.70
CA ASP A 3 21.01 0.15 21.28
C ASP A 3 20.74 -0.11 20.87
N ASP A 4 20.89 -0.26 21.14
CA ASP A 4 20.57 -0.27 20.85
C ASP A 4 20.25 -0.31 20.47
N LEU A 5 20.26 -0.23 20.71
CA LEU A 5 19.94 0.15 20.30
C LEU A 5 19.76 0.27 19.44
N GLY A 6 19.80 0.60 19.72
CA GLY A 6 19.51 1.33 18.72
C GLY A 6 19.54 0.74 17.39
N LEU A 7 19.95 -0.10 17.28
CA LEU A 7 19.89 -0.61 16.24
C LEU A 7 18.87 -0.76 15.64
N ASP A 8 18.27 -0.77 16.21
CA ASP A 8 17.14 -0.69 15.81
C ASP A 8 16.78 0.52 15.30
N ALA A 9 17.45 1.46 15.38
CA ALA A 9 17.15 2.73 14.89
C ALA A 9 17.64 2.96 13.51
N GLN A 10 17.54 2.00 12.69
CA GLN A 10 17.79 2.23 11.29
C GLN A 10 16.74 3.17 10.74
N PRO A 11 17.13 4.24 10.04
CA PRO A 11 16.15 5.13 9.45
C PRO A 11 15.28 4.36 8.45
N PHE A 12 14.03 4.75 8.36
CA PHE A 12 13.11 4.19 7.40
C PHE A 12 13.60 4.51 5.99
N ASP A 13 13.87 3.48 5.20
CA ASP A 13 14.29 3.63 3.81
C ASP A 13 13.04 3.57 2.94
N ALA A 14 12.54 4.75 2.56
CA ALA A 14 11.31 4.83 1.80
C ALA A 14 11.41 4.14 0.45
N ALA A 15 12.57 4.25 -0.21
CA ALA A 15 12.73 3.62 -1.53
C ALA A 15 12.66 2.10 -1.43
N GLU A 16 13.35 1.53 -0.46
CA GLU A 16 13.31 0.09 -0.26
C GLU A 16 11.92 -0.36 0.18
N ALA A 17 11.32 0.40 1.08
CA ALA A 17 9.99 0.06 1.57
C ALA A 17 8.95 0.13 0.45
N LEU A 18 9.11 1.09 -0.46
CA LEU A 18 8.19 1.19 -1.59
C LEU A 18 8.30 -0.03 -2.49
N GLN A 19 9.52 -0.52 -2.74
CA GLN A 19 9.71 -1.72 -3.54
C GLN A 19 9.02 -2.93 -2.90
N LYS A 20 9.17 -3.07 -1.59
CA LYS A 20 8.53 -4.17 -0.86
C LYS A 20 7.02 -4.02 -0.88
N LEU A 21 6.53 -2.79 -0.73
CA LEU A 21 5.10 -2.50 -0.78
C LEU A 21 4.52 -2.88 -2.14
N GLN A 22 5.20 -2.47 -3.21
CA GLN A 22 4.75 -2.78 -4.57
C GLN A 22 4.71 -4.29 -4.79
N ARG A 23 5.72 -5.01 -4.28
CA ARG A 23 5.74 -6.46 -4.37
C ARG A 23 4.55 -7.06 -3.63
N GLY A 24 4.27 -6.56 -2.42
CA GLY A 24 3.13 -7.03 -1.64
C GLY A 24 1.81 -6.81 -2.37
N LEU A 25 1.67 -5.67 -3.02
CA LEU A 25 0.46 -5.39 -3.78
C LEU A 25 0.32 -6.32 -4.98
N ARG A 26 1.42 -6.61 -5.66
CA ARG A 26 1.39 -7.57 -6.77
C ARG A 26 1.05 -8.98 -6.28
N ASP A 27 1.54 -9.33 -5.09
CA ASP A 27 1.24 -10.63 -4.50
C ASP A 27 -0.25 -10.78 -4.17
N LEU A 28 -0.95 -9.67 -4.01
CA LEU A 28 -2.40 -9.69 -3.82
C LEU A 28 -3.15 -9.86 -5.14
N GLY A 29 -2.43 -9.99 -6.25
CA GLY A 29 -3.04 -10.15 -7.56
C GLY A 29 -3.32 -8.85 -8.28
N LEU A 30 -2.78 -7.74 -7.79
CA LEU A 30 -2.98 -6.45 -8.43
C LEU A 30 -1.95 -6.22 -9.52
N ILE A 31 -2.34 -5.50 -10.55
CA ILE A 31 -1.49 -5.19 -11.69
C ILE A 31 -1.23 -3.69 -11.69
N GLU A 32 0.04 -3.33 -11.78
CA GLU A 32 0.41 -1.92 -11.84
C GLU A 32 0.19 -1.37 -13.23
N ARG A 33 -0.52 -0.25 -13.30
CA ARG A 33 -0.77 0.45 -14.57
C ARG A 33 -0.86 1.93 -14.29
N ALA A 34 -0.03 2.73 -14.97
CA ALA A 34 -0.06 4.19 -14.85
C ALA A 34 0.05 4.66 -13.41
N GLY A 35 0.91 4.01 -12.62
CA GLY A 35 1.15 4.40 -11.23
C GLY A 35 0.10 3.94 -10.26
N ARG A 36 -0.88 3.17 -10.69
CA ARG A 36 -1.92 2.63 -9.84
C ARG A 36 -1.91 1.11 -9.89
N PHE A 37 -2.39 0.49 -8.82
CA PHE A 37 -2.53 -0.96 -8.75
C PHE A 37 -4.00 -1.29 -8.95
N GLU A 38 -4.29 -2.11 -9.94
CA GLU A 38 -5.64 -2.38 -10.41
C GLU A 38 -5.99 -3.85 -10.31
N ARG A 39 -7.27 -4.12 -10.15
CA ARG A 39 -7.83 -5.46 -10.26
C ARG A 39 -8.97 -5.40 -11.27
N ARG A 40 -8.82 -6.18 -12.36
CA ARG A 40 -9.82 -6.20 -13.45
C ARG A 40 -10.06 -4.81 -14.02
N GLY A 41 -8.99 -4.03 -14.12
CA GLY A 41 -9.08 -2.69 -14.70
C GLY A 41 -9.62 -1.63 -13.76
N VAL A 42 -9.90 -1.97 -12.50
CA VAL A 42 -10.42 -1.02 -11.52
C VAL A 42 -9.33 -0.69 -10.51
N ALA A 43 -9.08 0.61 -10.31
CA ALA A 43 -8.03 1.06 -9.40
C ALA A 43 -8.35 0.62 -7.98
N MET A 44 -7.33 0.09 -7.29
CA MET A 44 -7.48 -0.37 -5.90
C MET A 44 -6.57 0.38 -4.96
N ALA A 45 -5.33 0.68 -5.40
CA ALA A 45 -4.33 1.30 -4.52
C ALA A 45 -3.32 2.08 -5.35
N ARG A 46 -2.60 2.96 -4.68
CA ARG A 46 -1.45 3.66 -5.26
C ARG A 46 -0.49 4.01 -4.13
N ALA A 47 0.78 4.22 -4.48
CA ALA A 47 1.78 4.61 -3.50
C ALA A 47 2.91 5.35 -4.20
N VAL A 48 3.37 6.44 -3.58
CA VAL A 48 4.48 7.23 -4.08
C VAL A 48 5.38 7.64 -2.92
N ILE A 49 6.65 7.88 -3.23
CA ILE A 49 7.57 8.43 -2.23
C ILE A 49 7.26 9.91 -2.05
N ASP A 50 7.22 10.35 -0.81
CA ASP A 50 7.02 11.75 -0.44
C ASP A 50 8.08 12.10 0.61
N GLY A 51 9.20 12.63 0.15
CA GLY A 51 10.32 12.91 1.03
C GLY A 51 10.86 11.63 1.64
N MET A 52 10.81 11.53 2.96
CA MET A 52 11.32 10.37 3.68
C MET A 52 10.23 9.37 4.03
N THR A 53 9.03 9.57 3.50
CA THR A 53 7.90 8.70 3.79
C THR A 53 7.29 8.21 2.49
N ILE A 54 6.28 7.36 2.61
CA ILE A 54 5.49 6.90 1.47
C ILE A 54 4.07 7.42 1.65
N ARG A 55 3.55 8.09 0.63
CA ARG A 55 2.14 8.45 0.61
C ARG A 55 1.41 7.36 -0.14
N ALA A 56 0.60 6.61 0.56
CA ALA A 56 -0.16 5.51 -0.01
C ALA A 56 -1.64 5.83 0.06
N ALA A 57 -2.40 5.22 -0.84
CA ALA A 57 -3.85 5.39 -0.83
C ALA A 57 -4.50 4.12 -1.33
N ARG A 58 -5.67 3.83 -0.79
CA ARG A 58 -6.53 2.78 -1.31
C ARG A 58 -7.88 3.38 -1.63
N VAL A 59 -8.61 2.75 -2.52
CA VAL A 59 -9.95 3.25 -2.81
C VAL A 59 -10.86 2.96 -1.61
N LYS A 60 -11.80 3.85 -1.38
CA LYS A 60 -12.80 3.66 -0.35
C LYS A 60 -13.66 2.45 -0.68
N ARG A 61 -13.98 2.31 -1.97
CA ARG A 61 -14.68 1.14 -2.52
C ARG A 61 -14.38 1.11 -4.02
N PRO A 62 -14.47 -0.07 -4.65
CA PRO A 62 -14.20 -0.14 -6.08
C PRO A 62 -15.16 0.75 -6.86
N ALA A 63 -14.61 1.50 -7.81
CA ALA A 63 -15.39 2.36 -8.68
C ALA A 63 -14.68 2.48 -10.01
N ARG A 64 -15.43 2.32 -11.09
CA ARG A 64 -14.84 2.43 -12.41
C ARG A 64 -14.50 3.86 -12.78
N ASN A 65 -15.30 4.80 -12.29
CA ASN A 65 -15.11 6.23 -12.57
C ASN A 65 -14.95 6.97 -11.26
N SER A 66 -14.06 7.95 -11.26
CA SER A 66 -13.90 8.87 -10.14
C SER A 66 -13.73 8.15 -8.80
N PRO A 67 -12.70 7.30 -8.66
CA PRO A 67 -12.50 6.61 -7.39
C PRO A 67 -12.24 7.61 -6.28
N GLU A 68 -12.77 7.31 -5.10
CA GLU A 68 -12.46 8.07 -3.90
C GLU A 68 -11.31 7.38 -3.19
N TRP A 69 -10.31 8.17 -2.78
CA TRP A 69 -9.09 7.66 -2.19
C TRP A 69 -9.05 7.92 -0.70
N VAL A 70 -8.61 6.92 0.06
CA VAL A 70 -8.29 7.08 1.48
C VAL A 70 -6.78 7.08 1.58
N GLU A 71 -6.21 8.22 1.93
CA GLU A 71 -4.76 8.38 1.97
C GLU A 71 -4.20 8.06 3.33
N ARG A 72 -2.97 7.58 3.32
CA ARG A 72 -2.26 7.24 4.54
C ARG A 72 -0.78 7.48 4.32
N VAL A 73 -0.13 8.07 5.31
CA VAL A 73 1.32 8.28 5.27
C VAL A 73 2.00 7.12 5.99
N LEU A 74 2.91 6.46 5.30
CA LEU A 74 3.63 5.31 5.84
C LEU A 74 5.03 5.77 6.25
N ARG A 75 5.33 5.65 7.53
CA ARG A 75 6.58 6.13 8.11
C ARG A 75 7.48 5.01 8.60
N SER A 76 7.04 3.78 8.48
CA SER A 76 7.80 2.62 8.96
C SER A 76 7.46 1.39 8.15
N SER A 77 8.29 0.37 8.30
CA SER A 77 8.01 -0.92 7.67
C SER A 77 6.73 -1.53 8.20
N ALA A 78 6.44 -1.32 9.48
CA ALA A 78 5.20 -1.82 10.06
C ALA A 78 4.00 -1.15 9.43
N ASP A 79 4.07 0.17 9.20
CA ASP A 79 2.99 0.89 8.53
C ASP A 79 2.73 0.31 7.14
N ALA A 80 3.79 0.02 6.41
CA ALA A 80 3.65 -0.54 5.05
C ALA A 80 2.99 -1.92 5.09
N ARG A 81 3.40 -2.77 6.03
CA ARG A 81 2.79 -4.08 6.18
C ARG A 81 1.32 -3.97 6.55
N ASP A 82 1.00 -3.04 7.44
CA ASP A 82 -0.39 -2.82 7.85
C ASP A 82 -1.25 -2.37 6.69
N PHE A 83 -0.70 -1.50 5.84
CA PHE A 83 -1.41 -1.04 4.65
C PHE A 83 -1.78 -2.21 3.74
N VAL A 84 -0.82 -3.10 3.47
CA VAL A 84 -1.06 -4.26 2.62
C VAL A 84 -2.06 -5.21 3.27
N ALA A 85 -1.95 -5.42 4.58
CA ALA A 85 -2.86 -6.31 5.29
C ALA A 85 -4.28 -5.78 5.27
N ASP A 86 -4.45 -4.48 5.47
CA ASP A 86 -5.77 -3.86 5.42
C ASP A 86 -6.36 -3.97 4.02
N LEU A 87 -5.56 -3.72 3.00
CA LEU A 87 -6.04 -3.82 1.62
C LEU A 87 -6.44 -5.25 1.29
N LYS A 88 -5.67 -6.23 1.76
CA LYS A 88 -6.01 -7.63 1.55
C LYS A 88 -7.41 -7.95 2.10
N LYS A 89 -7.72 -7.44 3.30
CA LYS A 89 -9.03 -7.64 3.89
C LYS A 89 -10.11 -6.97 3.07
N GLN A 90 -9.86 -5.75 2.60
CA GLN A 90 -10.83 -5.03 1.79
C GLN A 90 -11.09 -5.74 0.47
N LEU A 91 -10.03 -6.22 -0.17
CA LEU A 91 -10.18 -6.93 -1.43
C LEU A 91 -11.02 -8.19 -1.26
N ALA A 92 -10.86 -8.90 -0.15
CA ALA A 92 -11.66 -10.08 0.13
C ALA A 92 -13.14 -9.73 0.31
N GLN A 93 -13.41 -8.64 1.02
CA GLN A 93 -14.78 -8.18 1.22
C GLN A 93 -15.44 -7.77 -0.09
N TRP A 94 -14.70 -7.05 -0.92
CA TRP A 94 -15.24 -6.60 -2.21
C TRP A 94 -15.48 -7.77 -3.16
N SER A 95 -14.61 -8.78 -3.12
CA SER A 95 -14.80 -9.97 -3.95
C SER A 95 -16.06 -10.71 -3.58
N ASP A 96 -16.35 -10.81 -2.28
CA ASP A 96 -17.55 -11.49 -1.82
C ASP A 96 -18.81 -10.76 -2.28
N ARG A 97 -18.74 -9.45 -2.39
CA ARG A 97 -19.90 -8.66 -2.81
C ARG A 97 -20.15 -8.70 -4.30
N ASP A 98 -19.10 -8.99 -5.06
CA ASP A 98 -19.21 -8.97 -6.51
C ASP A 98 -19.86 -10.23 -7.07
N ASP A 99 -20.17 -11.16 -6.22
CA ASP A 99 -20.89 -12.35 -6.63
C ASP A 99 -22.41 -12.09 -6.69
#